data_196674b3faad7fea70b0eaa8dff031b5
#
_entry.id   196674b3faad7fea70b0eaa8dff031b5
#
_cell.length_a   1.000
_cell.length_b   1.000
_cell.length_c   1.000
_cell.angle_alpha   90.00
_cell.angle_beta   90.00
_cell.angle_gamma   90.00
#
_symmetry.space_group_name_H-M   'P 1'
#
loop_
_entity.id
_entity.type
_entity.pdbx_description
1 polymer ?
#
loop_
_entity_poly.entity_id
_entity_poly.type
_entity_poly.pdbx_seq_one_letter_code
_entity_poly.pdbx_strand_id
1 'polypeptide(L)' 'MRVRHPDRPDWGDGQVQSVIGDRVTVNFPEAGKVLINAAVVDLTVLPEDEPRRA' A
#
# COMPACT_ATOMS: atom_id res chain seq x y z
N MET A 1 -2.26 -6.59 3.61
CA MET A 1 -1.62 -5.40 4.16
C MET A 1 -2.07 -4.17 3.39
N ARG A 2 -2.43 -3.14 4.08
CA ARG A 2 -2.87 -1.90 3.44
C ARG A 2 -1.82 -0.84 3.62
N VAL A 3 -1.61 -0.05 2.58
CA VAL A 3 -0.60 1.02 2.59
C VAL A 3 -1.18 2.26 1.95
N ARG A 4 -0.56 3.39 2.22
CA ARG A 4 -0.94 4.65 1.59
C ARG A 4 0.29 5.24 0.94
N HIS A 5 0.14 5.76 -0.26
CA HIS A 5 1.24 6.41 -0.95
C HIS A 5 1.46 7.79 -0.31
N PRO A 6 2.66 8.09 0.16
CA PRO A 6 2.88 9.33 0.90
C PRO A 6 2.69 10.58 0.05
N ASP A 7 2.96 10.49 -1.26
CA ASP A 7 2.84 11.63 -2.14
C ASP A 7 1.50 11.65 -2.88
N ARG A 8 0.68 10.63 -2.69
CA ARG A 8 -0.59 10.53 -3.41
C ARG A 8 -1.69 10.08 -2.47
N PRO A 9 -2.03 10.92 -1.50
CA PRO A 9 -3.08 10.53 -0.55
C PRO A 9 -4.44 10.38 -1.23
N ASP A 10 -4.61 11.00 -2.40
CA ASP A 10 -5.85 10.89 -3.15
C ASP A 10 -6.04 9.51 -3.77
N TRP A 11 -5.01 8.67 -3.79
CA TRP A 11 -5.17 7.31 -4.31
C TRP A 11 -5.91 6.41 -3.32
N GLY A 12 -5.97 6.81 -2.06
CA GLY A 12 -6.68 6.05 -1.05
C GLY A 12 -5.82 4.96 -0.45
N ASP A 13 -6.44 4.08 0.31
CA ASP A 13 -5.73 3.00 0.98
C ASP A 13 -5.55 1.85 0.01
N GLY A 14 -4.31 1.53 -0.31
CA GLY A 14 -4.00 0.48 -1.26
C GLY A 14 -3.84 -0.86 -0.59
N GLN A 15 -4.09 -1.92 -1.36
CA GLN A 15 -3.91 -3.29 -0.88
C GLN A 15 -2.68 -3.85 -1.55
N VAL A 16 -1.73 -4.35 -0.76
CA VAL A 16 -0.52 -4.93 -1.30
C VAL A 16 -0.86 -6.27 -1.93
N GLN A 17 -0.48 -6.42 -3.20
CA GLN A 17 -0.75 -7.64 -3.94
C GLN A 17 0.47 -8.56 -3.93
N SER A 18 1.66 -8.00 -4.09
CA SER A 18 2.87 -8.80 -4.07
C SER A 18 4.07 -7.92 -3.76
N VAL A 19 5.12 -8.55 -3.25
CA VAL A 19 6.37 -7.88 -2.93
C VAL A 19 7.50 -8.75 -3.46
N ILE A 20 8.30 -8.19 -4.35
CA ILE A 20 9.44 -8.90 -4.91
C ILE A 20 10.63 -7.96 -4.80
N GLY A 21 11.53 -8.24 -3.86
CA GLY A 21 12.65 -7.34 -3.62
C GLY A 21 12.14 -5.96 -3.23
N ASP A 22 12.52 -4.94 -3.99
CA ASP A 22 12.06 -3.59 -3.76
C ASP A 22 10.81 -3.23 -4.54
N ARG A 23 10.24 -4.19 -5.26
CA ARG A 23 9.07 -3.93 -6.08
C ARG A 23 7.84 -4.38 -5.36
N VAL A 24 6.94 -3.46 -5.12
CA VAL A 24 5.70 -3.72 -4.41
C VAL A 24 4.55 -3.38 -5.34
N THR A 25 3.70 -4.36 -5.61
CA THR A 25 2.51 -4.13 -6.41
C THR A 25 1.35 -3.85 -5.47
N VAL A 26 0.72 -2.70 -5.62
CA VAL A 26 -0.35 -2.27 -4.75
C VAL A 26 -1.55 -1.91 -5.61
N ASN A 27 -2.72 -2.33 -5.18
CA ASN A 27 -3.96 -1.98 -5.86
C ASN A 27 -4.64 -0.87 -5.05
N PHE A 28 -4.64 0.34 -5.61
CA PHE A 28 -5.27 1.49 -4.96
C PHE A 28 -6.68 1.68 -5.52
N PRO A 29 -7.64 2.02 -4.69
CA PRO A 29 -9.02 2.18 -5.18
C PRO A 29 -9.17 3.28 -6.22
N GLU A 30 -8.36 4.34 -6.11
CA GLU A 30 -8.49 5.45 -7.03
C GLU A 30 -7.46 5.42 -8.15
N ALA A 31 -6.39 4.69 -8.01
CA ALA A 31 -5.34 4.65 -9.02
C ALA A 31 -5.22 3.31 -9.73
N GLY A 32 -5.82 2.28 -9.17
CA GLY A 32 -5.70 0.94 -9.74
C GLY A 32 -4.39 0.29 -9.31
N LYS A 33 -3.97 -0.69 -10.09
CA LYS A 33 -2.77 -1.45 -9.75
C LYS A 33 -1.54 -0.65 -10.15
N VAL A 34 -0.67 -0.40 -9.20
CA VAL A 34 0.52 0.41 -9.41
C VAL A 34 1.72 -0.35 -8.88
N LEU A 35 2.82 -0.31 -9.61
CA LEU A 35 4.07 -0.90 -9.16
C LEU A 35 4.89 0.19 -8.47
N ILE A 36 5.22 -0.03 -7.22
CA ILE A 36 5.93 0.95 -6.40
C ILE A 36 7.34 0.43 -6.15
N ASN A 37 8.32 1.31 -6.30
CA ASN A 37 9.69 0.97 -5.96
C ASN A 37 9.92 1.39 -4.51
N ALA A 38 9.94 0.43 -3.60
CA ALA A 38 10.03 0.69 -2.17
C ALA A 38 11.38 1.26 -1.76
N ALA A 39 12.39 1.18 -2.62
CA ALA A 39 13.68 1.78 -2.34
C ALA A 39 13.63 3.30 -2.54
N VAL A 40 12.64 3.79 -3.28
CA VAL A 40 12.50 5.21 -3.58
C VAL A 40 11.32 5.81 -2.85
N VAL A 41 10.21 5.05 -2.76
CA VAL A 41 8.98 5.53 -2.17
C VAL A 41 8.78 4.84 -0.84
N ASP A 42 8.59 5.60 0.22
CA ASP A 42 8.41 5.06 1.55
C ASP A 42 6.91 4.96 1.84
N LEU A 43 6.34 3.84 1.48
CA LEU A 43 4.89 3.63 1.67
C LEU A 43 4.56 3.61 3.15
N THR A 44 3.45 4.25 3.49
CA THR A 44 2.97 4.26 4.87
C THR A 44 2.12 3.02 5.08
N VAL A 45 2.55 2.17 5.98
CA VAL A 45 1.81 0.95 6.30
C VAL A 45 0.69 1.31 7.28
N LEU A 46 -0.53 0.94 6.92
CA LEU A 46 -1.68 1.26 7.75
C LEU A 46 -1.96 0.12 8.71
N PRO A 47 -2.46 0.43 9.91
CA PRO A 47 -2.75 -0.63 10.86
C PRO A 47 -3.88 -1.50 10.33
N GLU A 48 -3.74 -2.81 10.56
CA GLU A 48 -4.79 -3.71 10.18
C GLU A 48 -5.89 -3.58 11.18
N ASP A 49 -7.11 -3.77 10.74
CA ASP A 49 -8.19 -3.77 11.65
C ASP A 49 -8.05 -4.93 12.55
N GLU A 50 -8.07 -4.69 13.83
CA GLU A 50 -7.93 -5.70 14.74
C GLU A 50 -9.15 -6.37 14.93
N PRO A 51 -9.27 -7.51 14.76
CA PRO A 51 -10.52 -8.19 15.06
C PRO A 51 -10.74 -8.18 16.54
N ARG A 52 -10.59 -7.98 16.92
CA ARG A 52 -10.49 -7.96 17.96
C ARG A 52 -10.81 -8.69 18.66
N ARG A 53 -10.57 -8.99 19.04
CA ARG A 53 -10.55 -9.47 19.51
C ARG A 53 -10.77 -9.66 20.05
N ALA A 54 -10.99 -9.77 20.37
CA ALA A 54 -11.00 -9.80 20.83
C ALA A 54 -11.22 -9.95 21.27
#